data_5dac6b266937d68525869117b7020583
#
_entry.id   5dac6b266937d68525869117b7020583
#
_cell.length_a   1.000
_cell.length_b   1.000
_cell.length_c   1.000
_cell.angle_alpha   90.00
_cell.angle_beta   90.00
_cell.angle_gamma   90.00
#
_symmetry.space_group_name_H-M   'P 1'
#
loop_
_entity.id
_entity.type
_entity.pdbx_description
1 polymer ?
#
loop_
_entity_poly.entity_id
_entity_poly.type
_entity_poly.pdbx_seq_one_letter_code
_entity_poly.pdbx_strand_id
1 'polypeptide(L)'
;MKRILTISLILLSFFTFSQDQYKYEPVANTAEYYVGTFNGGKDLDDLIKWYSDFEKWTDTKDGTFSEMSVSILTPYYHQNLGELDVVWVSIWPNSTLQFKGLDMWTMEGAKLSSKLPVTNSRVVNTDQWAISLAGEMKVGDRFAAHYDDCTLMEGYNLRQVYDLYMDFAVYAQSVGDTTGRKMIVPSSGYDGEADFVRLLYSTPVAEAGINTDLYLDEILGSEVDTNLTGFSCKNRRTYIGVNMKQGG
;
A
#
# COMPACT_ATOMS: atom_id res chain seq x y z
N MET A 1 26.16 -60.34 -45.55
CA MET A 1 26.18 -58.86 -45.29
C MET A 1 25.19 -58.58 -44.20
N LYS A 2 25.61 -58.43 -42.92
CA LYS A 2 24.74 -58.05 -41.78
C LYS A 2 24.81 -56.57 -41.62
N ARG A 3 23.65 -55.87 -41.75
CA ARG A 3 23.53 -54.42 -41.46
C ARG A 3 23.25 -54.28 -39.97
N ILE A 4 24.15 -53.63 -39.24
CA ILE A 4 23.98 -53.22 -37.87
C ILE A 4 23.26 -51.88 -37.87
N LEU A 5 22.06 -51.87 -37.27
CA LEU A 5 21.25 -50.67 -37.07
C LEU A 5 21.65 -50.06 -35.76
N THR A 6 22.36 -48.94 -35.76
CA THR A 6 22.73 -48.21 -34.56
C THR A 6 21.59 -47.28 -34.20
N ILE A 7 20.88 -47.57 -33.11
CA ILE A 7 19.83 -46.71 -32.55
C ILE A 7 20.53 -45.71 -31.63
N SER A 8 20.62 -44.44 -32.07
CA SER A 8 21.05 -43.31 -31.22
C SER A 8 19.92 -42.93 -30.27
N LEU A 9 20.10 -43.23 -29.00
CA LEU A 9 19.23 -42.78 -27.94
C LEU A 9 19.56 -41.31 -27.66
N ILE A 10 18.70 -40.39 -28.13
CA ILE A 10 18.77 -38.96 -27.77
C ILE A 10 18.18 -38.83 -26.38
N LEU A 11 19.02 -38.65 -25.36
CA LEU A 11 18.63 -38.22 -24.03
C LEU A 11 18.19 -36.75 -24.09
N LEU A 12 16.90 -36.53 -24.21
CA LEU A 12 16.29 -35.20 -23.91
C LEU A 12 16.39 -35.00 -22.40
N SER A 13 17.38 -34.24 -21.97
CA SER A 13 17.44 -33.66 -20.63
C SER A 13 16.31 -32.63 -20.54
N PHE A 14 15.20 -33.00 -19.94
CA PHE A 14 14.21 -32.04 -19.45
C PHE A 14 14.87 -31.24 -18.35
N PHE A 15 15.33 -30.02 -18.68
CA PHE A 15 15.53 -29.00 -17.67
C PHE A 15 14.14 -28.67 -17.11
N THR A 16 13.77 -29.33 -16.03
CA THR A 16 12.73 -28.84 -15.16
C THR A 16 13.27 -27.53 -14.57
N PHE A 17 12.86 -26.40 -15.14
CA PHE A 17 12.93 -25.14 -14.40
C PHE A 17 12.07 -25.38 -13.15
N SER A 18 12.73 -25.61 -12.03
CA SER A 18 12.12 -25.40 -10.73
C SER A 18 11.72 -23.92 -10.73
N GLN A 19 10.46 -23.62 -10.97
CA GLN A 19 9.93 -22.35 -10.54
C GLN A 19 10.25 -22.28 -9.05
N ASP A 20 11.07 -21.31 -8.63
CA ASP A 20 11.25 -21.01 -7.23
C ASP A 20 9.85 -20.79 -6.67
N GLN A 21 9.37 -21.76 -5.90
CA GLN A 21 8.01 -21.77 -5.42
C GLN A 21 7.99 -20.81 -4.22
N TYR A 22 7.57 -19.58 -4.47
CA TYR A 22 7.36 -18.62 -3.40
C TYR A 22 6.34 -19.18 -2.41
N LYS A 23 6.55 -18.89 -1.12
CA LYS A 23 5.76 -19.45 -0.03
C LYS A 23 4.35 -18.87 0.03
N TYR A 24 4.22 -17.57 -0.26
CA TYR A 24 2.95 -16.85 -0.20
C TYR A 24 2.62 -16.18 -1.54
N GLU A 25 1.33 -16.12 -1.88
CA GLU A 25 0.86 -15.34 -3.01
C GLU A 25 0.40 -13.96 -2.55
N PRO A 26 0.88 -12.85 -3.16
CA PRO A 26 0.48 -11.51 -2.78
C PRO A 26 -1.01 -11.27 -3.01
N VAL A 27 -1.69 -10.79 -1.97
CA VAL A 27 -3.02 -10.19 -2.11
C VAL A 27 -2.82 -8.75 -2.57
N ALA A 28 -3.01 -8.52 -3.86
CA ALA A 28 -2.72 -7.26 -4.51
C ALA A 28 -3.97 -6.39 -4.65
N ASN A 29 -3.80 -5.09 -4.48
CA ASN A 29 -4.74 -4.05 -4.90
C ASN A 29 -3.96 -2.88 -5.50
N THR A 30 -4.64 -1.86 -6.03
CA THR A 30 -4.01 -0.64 -6.54
C THR A 30 -4.43 0.56 -5.70
N ALA A 31 -3.58 1.58 -5.64
CA ALA A 31 -3.93 2.81 -4.94
C ALA A 31 -3.34 4.05 -5.60
N GLU A 32 -4.05 5.16 -5.45
CA GLU A 32 -3.64 6.49 -5.87
C GLU A 32 -3.41 7.36 -4.64
N TYR A 33 -2.29 8.04 -4.61
CA TYR A 33 -1.92 9.00 -3.56
C TYR A 33 -1.89 10.40 -4.15
N TYR A 34 -2.84 11.24 -3.76
CA TYR A 34 -2.91 12.64 -4.16
C TYR A 34 -2.31 13.49 -3.04
N VAL A 35 -1.09 13.96 -3.25
CA VAL A 35 -0.33 14.78 -2.29
C VAL A 35 -0.57 16.25 -2.60
N GLY A 36 -0.94 17.05 -1.60
CA GLY A 36 -1.24 18.45 -1.86
C GLY A 36 -1.23 19.36 -0.63
N THR A 37 -1.49 20.63 -0.91
CA THR A 37 -1.63 21.69 0.08
C THR A 37 -3.03 22.29 0.00
N PHE A 38 -3.56 22.78 1.13
CA PHE A 38 -4.86 23.47 1.14
C PHE A 38 -4.76 24.81 0.41
N ASN A 39 -5.77 25.11 -0.36
CA ASN A 39 -5.92 26.43 -1.01
C ASN A 39 -6.08 27.52 0.06
N GLY A 40 -5.74 28.76 -0.25
CA GLY A 40 -5.75 29.85 0.71
C GLY A 40 -7.06 29.96 1.51
N GLY A 41 -6.96 29.87 2.83
CA GLY A 41 -8.09 29.91 3.77
C GLY A 41 -8.93 28.63 3.82
N LYS A 42 -8.44 27.53 3.26
CA LYS A 42 -9.05 26.20 3.32
C LYS A 42 -8.31 25.30 4.30
N ASP A 43 -8.98 24.26 4.78
CA ASP A 43 -8.46 23.30 5.76
C ASP A 43 -9.06 21.90 5.56
N LEU A 44 -8.77 21.01 6.52
CA LEU A 44 -9.27 19.64 6.50
C LEU A 44 -10.81 19.56 6.54
N ASP A 45 -11.46 20.45 7.27
CA ASP A 45 -12.92 20.45 7.38
C ASP A 45 -13.58 20.81 6.03
N ASP A 46 -12.95 21.73 5.26
CA ASP A 46 -13.39 22.04 3.89
C ASP A 46 -13.25 20.81 2.97
N LEU A 47 -12.17 20.02 3.12
CA LEU A 47 -11.95 18.81 2.32
C LEU A 47 -12.96 17.71 2.70
N ILE A 48 -13.23 17.50 3.99
CA ILE A 48 -14.25 16.55 4.46
C ILE A 48 -15.63 16.94 3.95
N LYS A 49 -15.93 18.24 3.94
CA LYS A 49 -17.20 18.74 3.37
C LYS A 49 -17.27 18.51 1.86
N TRP A 50 -16.18 18.76 1.14
CA TRP A 50 -16.10 18.49 -0.30
C TRP A 50 -16.25 16.98 -0.60
N TYR A 51 -15.66 16.12 0.26
CA TYR A 51 -15.81 14.68 0.15
C TYR A 51 -17.29 14.24 0.13
N SER A 52 -18.15 14.85 0.92
CA SER A 52 -19.59 14.53 0.93
C SER A 52 -20.26 14.77 -0.43
N ASP A 53 -19.80 15.75 -1.19
CA ASP A 53 -20.30 15.99 -2.55
C ASP A 53 -19.68 15.00 -3.55
N PHE A 54 -18.41 14.61 -3.35
CA PHE A 54 -17.75 13.56 -4.13
C PHE A 54 -18.44 12.20 -3.93
N GLU A 55 -18.74 11.82 -2.68
CA GLU A 55 -19.45 10.58 -2.34
C GLU A 55 -20.82 10.51 -3.05
N LYS A 56 -21.63 11.57 -2.96
CA LYS A 56 -22.91 11.64 -3.69
C LYS A 56 -22.73 11.49 -5.19
N TRP A 57 -21.65 12.05 -5.75
CA TRP A 57 -21.36 11.91 -7.17
C TRP A 57 -20.98 10.47 -7.51
N THR A 58 -20.14 9.81 -6.70
CA THR A 58 -19.75 8.40 -6.91
C THR A 58 -20.96 7.46 -6.83
N ASP A 59 -21.93 7.73 -5.98
CA ASP A 59 -23.17 6.93 -5.83
C ASP A 59 -24.01 6.91 -7.10
N THR A 60 -23.84 7.90 -7.99
CA THR A 60 -24.53 7.95 -9.29
C THR A 60 -23.85 7.14 -10.39
N LYS A 61 -22.74 6.38 -10.13
CA LYS A 61 -21.82 5.82 -11.12
C LYS A 61 -21.88 4.29 -11.27
N ASP A 62 -23.06 3.71 -11.38
CA ASP A 62 -23.27 2.26 -11.66
C ASP A 62 -22.39 1.31 -10.84
N GLY A 63 -22.17 1.64 -9.57
CA GLY A 63 -21.36 0.82 -8.65
C GLY A 63 -19.85 0.82 -8.93
N THR A 64 -19.34 1.56 -9.93
CA THR A 64 -17.89 1.59 -10.24
C THR A 64 -17.04 1.97 -9.03
N PHE A 65 -17.52 2.85 -8.16
CA PHE A 65 -16.82 3.29 -6.96
C PHE A 65 -17.23 2.54 -5.68
N SER A 66 -18.08 1.51 -5.78
CA SER A 66 -18.60 0.82 -4.57
C SER A 66 -17.48 0.13 -3.77
N GLU A 67 -16.53 -0.49 -4.48
CA GLU A 67 -15.41 -1.22 -3.87
C GLU A 67 -14.18 -0.34 -3.61
N MET A 68 -14.23 0.95 -3.92
CA MET A 68 -13.14 1.90 -3.63
C MET A 68 -13.17 2.29 -2.16
N SER A 69 -12.04 2.13 -1.47
CA SER A 69 -11.83 2.72 -0.14
C SER A 69 -11.16 4.08 -0.26
N VAL A 70 -11.47 4.99 0.65
CA VAL A 70 -10.88 6.34 0.71
C VAL A 70 -10.41 6.66 2.11
N SER A 71 -9.19 7.18 2.22
CA SER A 71 -8.66 7.74 3.45
C SER A 71 -8.05 9.11 3.19
N ILE A 72 -8.14 9.99 4.18
CA ILE A 72 -7.47 11.30 4.18
C ILE A 72 -6.41 11.28 5.28
N LEU A 73 -5.16 11.58 4.93
CA LEU A 73 -4.02 11.56 5.82
C LEU A 73 -3.51 12.99 6.03
N THR A 74 -3.21 13.37 7.27
CA THR A 74 -2.52 14.61 7.61
C THR A 74 -1.14 14.30 8.19
N PRO A 75 -0.06 14.98 7.77
CA PRO A 75 1.29 14.71 8.27
C PRO A 75 1.40 15.07 9.75
N TYR A 76 2.12 14.24 10.52
CA TYR A 76 2.35 14.48 11.94
C TYR A 76 3.84 14.48 12.28
N TYR A 77 4.52 13.32 12.30
CA TYR A 77 5.98 13.26 12.38
C TYR A 77 6.53 13.21 10.96
N HIS A 78 6.86 14.38 10.43
CA HIS A 78 7.28 14.56 9.05
C HIS A 78 8.37 15.65 8.94
N GLN A 79 9.36 15.44 8.08
CA GLN A 79 10.47 16.38 7.94
C GLN A 79 10.02 17.71 7.28
N ASN A 80 9.03 17.66 6.42
CA ASN A 80 8.61 18.77 5.55
C ASN A 80 7.14 19.15 5.79
N LEU A 81 6.79 19.47 7.05
CA LEU A 81 5.42 19.88 7.42
C LEU A 81 4.92 21.13 6.68
N GLY A 82 5.82 21.97 6.14
CA GLY A 82 5.44 23.16 5.36
C GLY A 82 5.22 22.92 3.86
N GLU A 83 5.47 21.70 3.36
CA GLU A 83 5.42 21.38 1.93
C GLU A 83 4.17 20.59 1.54
N LEU A 84 3.49 20.00 2.50
CA LEU A 84 2.24 19.28 2.28
C LEU A 84 1.32 19.38 3.49
N ASP A 85 0.03 19.50 3.26
CA ASP A 85 -0.99 19.55 4.30
C ASP A 85 -1.79 18.25 4.37
N VAL A 86 -1.92 17.55 3.24
CA VAL A 86 -2.84 16.43 3.11
C VAL A 86 -2.38 15.43 2.03
N VAL A 87 -2.68 14.16 2.28
CA VAL A 87 -2.63 13.10 1.26
C VAL A 87 -4.00 12.43 1.21
N TRP A 88 -4.66 12.50 0.07
CA TRP A 88 -5.82 11.67 -0.23
C TRP A 88 -5.35 10.33 -0.78
N VAL A 89 -5.90 9.23 -0.27
CA VAL A 89 -5.60 7.87 -0.72
C VAL A 89 -6.87 7.19 -1.20
N SER A 90 -6.91 6.82 -2.47
CA SER A 90 -7.96 5.96 -3.04
C SER A 90 -7.39 4.55 -3.23
N ILE A 91 -8.01 3.53 -2.65
CA ILE A 91 -7.60 2.12 -2.79
C ILE A 91 -8.67 1.41 -3.60
N TRP A 92 -8.25 0.67 -4.63
CA TRP A 92 -9.10 -0.05 -5.55
C TRP A 92 -8.76 -1.54 -5.54
N PRO A 93 -9.75 -2.43 -5.73
CA PRO A 93 -9.49 -3.88 -5.79
C PRO A 93 -8.52 -4.26 -6.92
N ASN A 94 -8.54 -3.52 -8.03
CA ASN A 94 -7.71 -3.78 -9.20
C ASN A 94 -7.63 -2.56 -10.13
N SER A 95 -6.67 -2.59 -11.05
CA SER A 95 -6.44 -1.53 -12.03
C SER A 95 -7.62 -1.32 -12.99
N THR A 96 -8.40 -2.35 -13.30
CA THR A 96 -9.55 -2.23 -14.21
C THR A 96 -10.59 -1.28 -13.62
N LEU A 97 -10.96 -1.47 -12.35
CA LEU A 97 -11.91 -0.57 -11.68
C LEU A 97 -11.32 0.82 -11.44
N GLN A 98 -10.04 0.90 -11.09
CA GLN A 98 -9.33 2.16 -10.92
C GLN A 98 -9.39 3.00 -12.20
N PHE A 99 -8.99 2.44 -13.34
CA PHE A 99 -8.96 3.18 -14.61
C PHE A 99 -10.36 3.46 -15.15
N LYS A 100 -11.37 2.61 -14.88
CA LYS A 100 -12.77 2.91 -15.14
C LYS A 100 -13.25 4.11 -14.33
N GLY A 101 -12.88 4.18 -13.05
CA GLY A 101 -13.19 5.33 -12.20
C GLY A 101 -12.47 6.61 -12.67
N LEU A 102 -11.20 6.49 -13.07
CA LEU A 102 -10.44 7.61 -13.64
C LEU A 102 -11.06 8.15 -14.94
N ASP A 103 -11.51 7.28 -15.84
CA ASP A 103 -12.20 7.69 -17.06
C ASP A 103 -13.47 8.51 -16.74
N MET A 104 -14.32 7.99 -15.84
CA MET A 104 -15.50 8.72 -15.39
C MET A 104 -15.16 10.06 -14.73
N TRP A 105 -14.11 10.08 -13.89
CA TRP A 105 -13.67 11.31 -13.23
C TRP A 105 -13.20 12.36 -14.24
N THR A 106 -12.40 11.97 -15.23
CA THR A 106 -11.87 12.91 -16.24
C THR A 106 -12.96 13.45 -17.16
N MET A 107 -13.99 12.65 -17.45
CA MET A 107 -15.10 13.06 -18.31
C MET A 107 -16.16 13.90 -17.56
N GLU A 108 -16.46 13.58 -16.31
CA GLU A 108 -17.63 14.10 -15.60
C GLU A 108 -17.30 14.83 -14.31
N GLY A 109 -16.07 14.71 -13.79
CA GLY A 109 -15.65 15.27 -12.50
C GLY A 109 -15.35 16.76 -12.48
N ALA A 110 -15.33 17.45 -13.64
CA ALA A 110 -14.85 18.84 -13.77
C ALA A 110 -15.52 19.81 -12.77
N LYS A 111 -16.84 19.68 -12.54
CA LYS A 111 -17.58 20.52 -11.60
C LYS A 111 -17.16 20.32 -10.14
N LEU A 112 -16.80 19.09 -9.76
CA LEU A 112 -16.29 18.78 -8.42
C LEU A 112 -14.83 19.20 -8.31
N SER A 113 -14.01 18.87 -9.31
CA SER A 113 -12.60 19.23 -9.35
C SER A 113 -12.38 20.74 -9.20
N SER A 114 -13.23 21.58 -9.84
CA SER A 114 -13.14 23.05 -9.72
C SER A 114 -13.44 23.59 -8.32
N LYS A 115 -14.00 22.78 -7.42
CA LYS A 115 -14.33 23.14 -6.04
C LYS A 115 -13.41 22.46 -5.02
N LEU A 116 -12.46 21.64 -5.49
CA LEU A 116 -11.53 20.94 -4.60
C LEU A 116 -10.73 21.96 -3.78
N PRO A 117 -10.75 21.89 -2.43
CA PRO A 117 -10.06 22.86 -1.58
C PRO A 117 -8.56 22.60 -1.45
N VAL A 118 -8.01 21.72 -2.31
CA VAL A 118 -6.61 21.28 -2.32
C VAL A 118 -6.02 21.48 -3.70
N THR A 119 -4.78 21.95 -3.75
CA THR A 119 -3.94 21.90 -4.95
C THR A 119 -3.00 20.71 -4.83
N ASN A 120 -3.17 19.71 -5.70
CA ASN A 120 -2.30 18.56 -5.74
C ASN A 120 -0.96 18.93 -6.37
N SER A 121 0.13 18.68 -5.66
CA SER A 121 1.50 18.84 -6.16
C SER A 121 2.02 17.57 -6.84
N ARG A 122 1.45 16.41 -6.47
CA ARG A 122 1.83 15.09 -6.99
C ARG A 122 0.65 14.12 -6.91
N VAL A 123 0.57 13.24 -7.91
CA VAL A 123 -0.31 12.06 -7.87
C VAL A 123 0.55 10.84 -8.18
N VAL A 124 0.52 9.85 -7.30
CA VAL A 124 1.30 8.61 -7.45
C VAL A 124 0.34 7.44 -7.56
N ASN A 125 0.49 6.65 -8.63
CA ASN A 125 -0.17 5.35 -8.78
C ASN A 125 0.74 4.24 -8.25
N THR A 126 0.16 3.25 -7.56
CA THR A 126 0.91 2.18 -6.90
C THR A 126 0.19 0.83 -7.01
N ASP A 127 0.98 -0.24 -7.05
CA ASP A 127 0.52 -1.57 -6.70
C ASP A 127 0.80 -1.81 -5.21
N GLN A 128 -0.13 -2.42 -4.48
CA GLN A 128 0.03 -2.70 -3.06
C GLN A 128 -0.15 -4.19 -2.79
N TRP A 129 0.75 -4.76 -2.01
CA TRP A 129 0.66 -6.13 -1.53
C TRP A 129 0.38 -6.12 -0.03
N ALA A 130 -0.75 -6.70 0.35
CA ALA A 130 -1.11 -6.83 1.77
C ALA A 130 -0.20 -7.87 2.45
N ILE A 131 0.33 -7.53 3.62
CA ILE A 131 1.12 -8.41 4.49
C ILE A 131 0.27 -8.83 5.69
N SER A 132 -0.31 -7.87 6.40
CA SER A 132 -1.26 -8.10 7.49
C SER A 132 -2.32 -7.01 7.48
N LEU A 133 -3.50 -7.33 7.97
CA LEU A 133 -4.56 -6.35 8.19
C LEU A 133 -4.47 -5.82 9.63
N ALA A 134 -4.72 -4.54 9.82
CA ALA A 134 -5.01 -3.99 11.14
C ALA A 134 -6.36 -4.52 11.65
N GLY A 135 -6.70 -4.20 12.90
CA GLY A 135 -8.03 -4.42 13.42
C GLY A 135 -9.13 -3.80 12.53
N GLU A 136 -10.38 -4.13 12.81
CA GLU A 136 -11.52 -3.58 12.06
C GLU A 136 -11.48 -2.05 12.04
N MET A 137 -11.57 -1.47 10.86
CA MET A 137 -11.61 -0.02 10.65
C MET A 137 -12.95 0.38 10.07
N LYS A 138 -13.65 1.31 10.71
CA LYS A 138 -14.95 1.83 10.26
C LYS A 138 -14.81 3.22 9.65
N VAL A 139 -15.82 3.64 8.91
CA VAL A 139 -15.90 5.02 8.41
C VAL A 139 -15.91 5.98 9.60
N GLY A 140 -15.06 7.01 9.55
CA GLY A 140 -14.84 7.96 10.62
C GLY A 140 -13.74 7.58 11.62
N ASP A 141 -13.25 6.33 11.62
CA ASP A 141 -12.17 5.92 12.50
C ASP A 141 -10.86 6.60 12.11
N ARG A 142 -10.10 6.97 13.16
CA ARG A 142 -8.76 7.52 13.02
C ARG A 142 -7.71 6.43 13.20
N PHE A 143 -6.66 6.51 12.40
CA PHE A 143 -5.55 5.58 12.46
C PHE A 143 -4.20 6.30 12.33
N ALA A 144 -3.15 5.67 12.84
CA ALA A 144 -1.78 6.07 12.56
C ALA A 144 -1.25 5.31 11.34
N ALA A 145 -0.54 5.99 10.46
CA ALA A 145 0.11 5.39 9.30
C ALA A 145 1.58 5.83 9.23
N HIS A 146 2.48 4.86 9.20
CA HIS A 146 3.93 5.08 9.06
C HIS A 146 4.38 4.59 7.69
N TYR A 147 5.04 5.45 6.95
CA TYR A 147 5.59 5.11 5.64
C TYR A 147 7.12 5.18 5.70
N ASP A 148 7.78 4.13 5.23
CA ASP A 148 9.23 4.05 5.12
C ASP A 148 9.62 3.79 3.66
N ASP A 149 10.63 4.49 3.15
CA ASP A 149 11.21 4.22 1.83
C ASP A 149 12.20 3.05 1.95
N CYS A 150 11.95 1.96 1.24
CA CYS A 150 12.72 0.73 1.36
C CYS A 150 13.44 0.38 0.04
N THR A 151 14.68 -0.07 0.17
CA THR A 151 15.52 -0.52 -0.95
C THR A 151 15.86 -1.99 -0.75
N LEU A 152 15.79 -2.77 -1.81
CA LEU A 152 16.18 -4.18 -1.81
C LEU A 152 17.69 -4.32 -1.63
N MET A 153 18.11 -5.31 -0.86
CA MET A 153 19.51 -5.69 -0.76
C MET A 153 19.92 -6.56 -1.97
N GLU A 154 21.20 -6.57 -2.26
CA GLU A 154 21.75 -7.37 -3.36
C GLU A 154 21.35 -8.85 -3.24
N GLY A 155 20.88 -9.43 -4.33
CA GLY A 155 20.45 -10.83 -4.41
C GLY A 155 19.00 -11.08 -4.01
N TYR A 156 18.27 -10.05 -3.56
CA TYR A 156 16.85 -10.18 -3.23
C TYR A 156 15.95 -9.53 -4.28
N ASN A 157 14.75 -10.08 -4.42
CA ASN A 157 13.67 -9.49 -5.20
C ASN A 157 12.41 -9.27 -4.32
N LEU A 158 11.43 -8.53 -4.85
CA LEU A 158 10.21 -8.19 -4.11
C LEU A 158 9.45 -9.40 -3.59
N ARG A 159 9.42 -10.52 -4.35
CA ARG A 159 8.70 -11.74 -3.95
C ARG A 159 9.39 -12.47 -2.78
N GLN A 160 10.70 -12.52 -2.78
CA GLN A 160 11.47 -13.09 -1.67
C GLN A 160 11.30 -12.25 -0.40
N VAL A 161 11.35 -10.92 -0.53
CA VAL A 161 11.11 -10.00 0.60
C VAL A 161 9.66 -10.11 1.09
N TYR A 162 8.70 -10.28 0.19
CA TYR A 162 7.31 -10.53 0.57
C TYR A 162 7.17 -11.76 1.45
N ASP A 163 7.79 -12.89 1.07
CA ASP A 163 7.73 -14.14 1.84
C ASP A 163 8.34 -13.97 3.24
N LEU A 164 9.52 -13.34 3.35
CA LEU A 164 10.15 -13.05 4.64
C LEU A 164 9.29 -12.15 5.52
N TYR A 165 8.67 -11.15 4.90
CA TYR A 165 7.83 -10.20 5.63
C TYR A 165 6.49 -10.82 6.08
N MET A 166 5.95 -11.76 5.29
CA MET A 166 4.79 -12.57 5.69
C MET A 166 5.12 -13.46 6.90
N ASP A 167 6.29 -14.13 6.91
CA ASP A 167 6.72 -14.93 8.05
C ASP A 167 6.86 -14.09 9.32
N PHE A 168 7.45 -12.90 9.19
CA PHE A 168 7.51 -11.93 10.28
C PHE A 168 6.12 -11.55 10.79
N ALA A 169 5.20 -11.21 9.88
CA ALA A 169 3.86 -10.75 10.25
C ALA A 169 3.04 -11.87 10.94
N VAL A 170 3.16 -13.11 10.48
CA VAL A 170 2.51 -14.27 11.12
C VAL A 170 3.01 -14.45 12.55
N TYR A 171 4.32 -14.36 12.78
CA TYR A 171 4.87 -14.43 14.14
C TYR A 171 4.40 -13.24 15.00
N ALA A 172 4.52 -12.01 14.49
CA ALA A 172 4.11 -10.82 15.21
C ALA A 172 2.64 -10.91 15.66
N GLN A 173 1.74 -11.34 14.77
CA GLN A 173 0.34 -11.57 15.11
C GLN A 173 0.16 -12.66 16.18
N SER A 174 1.01 -13.70 16.19
CA SER A 174 0.93 -14.79 17.17
C SER A 174 1.26 -14.33 18.59
N VAL A 175 2.00 -13.24 18.73
CA VAL A 175 2.34 -12.63 20.04
C VAL A 175 1.45 -11.42 20.37
N GLY A 176 0.44 -11.13 19.54
CA GLY A 176 -0.59 -10.12 19.81
C GLY A 176 -0.46 -8.81 19.03
N ASP A 177 0.47 -8.71 18.08
CA ASP A 177 0.59 -7.51 17.24
C ASP A 177 -0.62 -7.38 16.31
N THR A 178 -1.25 -6.20 16.32
CA THR A 178 -2.42 -5.86 15.51
C THR A 178 -2.09 -4.89 14.36
N THR A 179 -0.81 -4.67 14.08
CA THR A 179 -0.38 -3.75 13.02
C THR A 179 -0.78 -4.27 11.63
N GLY A 180 -1.48 -3.45 10.88
CA GLY A 180 -1.64 -3.66 9.44
C GLY A 180 -0.36 -3.30 8.70
N ARG A 181 0.01 -4.10 7.69
CA ARG A 181 1.25 -3.95 6.93
C ARG A 181 0.98 -4.10 5.44
N LYS A 182 1.65 -3.25 4.64
CA LYS A 182 1.65 -3.38 3.18
C LYS A 182 3.03 -3.09 2.62
N MET A 183 3.35 -3.74 1.52
CA MET A 183 4.38 -3.32 0.58
C MET A 183 3.70 -2.54 -0.55
N ILE A 184 4.10 -1.28 -0.74
CA ILE A 184 3.57 -0.38 -1.77
C ILE A 184 4.64 -0.23 -2.83
N VAL A 185 4.38 -0.72 -4.03
CA VAL A 185 5.29 -0.66 -5.17
C VAL A 185 4.86 0.51 -6.07
N PRO A 186 5.64 1.59 -6.14
CA PRO A 186 5.31 2.71 -7.01
C PRO A 186 5.29 2.30 -8.48
N SER A 187 4.28 2.74 -9.23
CA SER A 187 4.09 2.43 -10.65
C SER A 187 4.32 3.67 -11.52
N SER A 188 3.58 4.76 -11.27
CA SER A 188 3.75 6.01 -12.03
C SER A 188 3.56 7.25 -11.16
N GLY A 189 4.11 8.38 -11.58
CA GLY A 189 4.06 9.63 -10.79
C GLY A 189 5.00 9.66 -9.58
N TYR A 190 5.90 8.67 -9.46
CA TYR A 190 6.92 8.57 -8.41
C TYR A 190 8.30 8.91 -8.97
N ASP A 191 9.03 9.73 -8.26
CA ASP A 191 10.37 10.21 -8.63
C ASP A 191 11.44 9.85 -7.58
N GLY A 192 11.08 9.04 -6.57
CA GLY A 192 12.00 8.57 -5.55
C GLY A 192 12.78 7.32 -5.98
N GLU A 193 13.70 6.90 -5.12
CA GLU A 193 14.64 5.78 -5.36
C GLU A 193 14.22 4.47 -4.64
N ALA A 194 13.09 4.47 -3.92
CA ALA A 194 12.65 3.29 -3.20
C ALA A 194 12.16 2.19 -4.16
N ASP A 195 12.57 0.95 -3.93
CA ASP A 195 12.04 -0.21 -4.63
C ASP A 195 10.59 -0.50 -4.19
N PHE A 196 10.29 -0.21 -2.93
CA PHE A 196 8.93 -0.20 -2.39
C PHE A 196 8.84 0.72 -1.18
N VAL A 197 7.63 1.15 -0.84
CA VAL A 197 7.34 1.86 0.41
C VAL A 197 6.64 0.90 1.37
N ARG A 198 7.21 0.74 2.57
CA ARG A 198 6.60 -0.01 3.63
C ARG A 198 5.56 0.84 4.33
N LEU A 199 4.33 0.36 4.42
CA LEU A 199 3.27 0.95 5.23
C LEU A 199 3.02 0.10 6.47
N LEU A 200 3.06 0.73 7.65
CA LEU A 200 2.56 0.20 8.92
C LEU A 200 1.39 1.08 9.36
N TYR A 201 0.24 0.48 9.66
CA TYR A 201 -0.92 1.26 10.11
C TYR A 201 -1.65 0.56 11.27
N SER A 202 -2.18 1.36 12.19
CA SER A 202 -2.84 0.87 13.39
C SER A 202 -4.08 1.70 13.72
N THR A 203 -5.16 1.03 14.09
CA THR A 203 -6.43 1.64 14.50
C THR A 203 -6.92 1.02 15.80
N PRO A 204 -7.36 1.85 16.77
CA PRO A 204 -7.24 3.31 16.83
C PRO A 204 -5.77 3.79 16.89
N VAL A 205 -5.53 5.10 16.82
CA VAL A 205 -4.17 5.69 16.82
C VAL A 205 -3.30 5.18 17.98
N ALA A 206 -3.88 4.94 19.15
CA ALA A 206 -3.16 4.45 20.34
C ALA A 206 -2.51 3.06 20.12
N GLU A 207 -3.11 2.21 19.27
CA GLU A 207 -2.56 0.88 18.95
C GLU A 207 -1.17 0.95 18.32
N ALA A 208 -0.82 2.06 17.65
CA ALA A 208 0.53 2.24 17.13
C ALA A 208 1.60 2.26 18.23
N GLY A 209 1.27 2.84 19.39
CA GLY A 209 2.14 2.81 20.57
C GLY A 209 2.22 1.41 21.18
N ILE A 210 1.07 0.77 21.40
CA ILE A 210 0.98 -0.58 21.98
C ILE A 210 1.77 -1.58 21.14
N ASN A 211 1.59 -1.56 19.80
CA ASN A 211 2.32 -2.44 18.90
C ASN A 211 3.83 -2.11 18.84
N THR A 212 4.21 -0.84 19.04
CA THR A 212 5.63 -0.45 19.13
C THR A 212 6.27 -1.02 20.40
N ASP A 213 5.61 -0.90 21.55
CA ASP A 213 6.11 -1.45 22.82
C ASP A 213 6.20 -2.98 22.72
N LEU A 214 5.18 -3.63 22.19
CA LEU A 214 5.18 -5.09 21.94
C LEU A 214 6.34 -5.51 21.02
N TYR A 215 6.62 -4.76 19.95
CA TYR A 215 7.75 -5.05 19.10
C TYR A 215 9.08 -4.99 19.85
N LEU A 216 9.28 -3.98 20.68
CA LEU A 216 10.52 -3.82 21.48
C LEU A 216 10.68 -4.91 22.53
N ASP A 217 9.59 -5.33 23.16
CA ASP A 217 9.62 -6.27 24.27
C ASP A 217 9.66 -7.73 23.82
N GLU A 218 8.96 -8.11 22.73
CA GLU A 218 8.71 -9.50 22.37
C GLU A 218 9.26 -9.92 21.00
N ILE A 219 9.48 -8.96 20.09
CA ILE A 219 9.79 -9.28 18.68
C ILE A 219 11.23 -8.92 18.35
N LEU A 220 11.71 -7.76 18.78
CA LEU A 220 13.03 -7.25 18.45
C LEU A 220 14.14 -8.25 18.82
N GLY A 221 14.95 -8.66 17.85
CA GLY A 221 16.03 -9.63 18.02
C GLY A 221 15.56 -11.09 18.06
N SER A 222 14.28 -11.39 17.88
CA SER A 222 13.80 -12.75 17.67
C SER A 222 14.35 -13.34 16.36
N GLU A 223 14.20 -14.65 16.17
CA GLU A 223 14.66 -15.33 14.95
C GLU A 223 13.97 -14.73 13.69
N VAL A 224 12.67 -14.46 13.75
CA VAL A 224 11.94 -13.90 12.60
C VAL A 224 12.33 -12.46 12.32
N ASP A 225 12.64 -11.67 13.35
CA ASP A 225 13.12 -10.29 13.19
C ASP A 225 14.52 -10.28 12.56
N THR A 226 15.41 -11.15 13.03
CA THR A 226 16.76 -11.29 12.48
C THR A 226 16.77 -11.88 11.06
N ASN A 227 15.76 -12.68 10.72
CA ASN A 227 15.58 -13.25 9.38
C ASN A 227 14.85 -12.30 8.43
N LEU A 228 14.24 -11.22 8.92
CA LEU A 228 13.63 -10.20 8.08
C LEU A 228 14.71 -9.35 7.40
N THR A 229 15.46 -9.98 6.54
CA THR A 229 16.54 -9.40 5.75
C THR A 229 16.06 -9.09 4.32
N GLY A 230 16.97 -8.71 3.46
CA GLY A 230 16.68 -8.51 2.04
C GLY A 230 16.22 -7.10 1.67
N PHE A 231 15.99 -6.23 2.65
CA PHE A 231 15.72 -4.81 2.42
C PHE A 231 16.18 -3.95 3.58
N SER A 232 16.37 -2.66 3.31
CA SER A 232 16.60 -1.64 4.34
C SER A 232 15.67 -0.47 4.11
N CYS A 233 15.20 0.16 5.18
CA CYS A 233 14.25 1.27 5.10
C CYS A 233 14.80 2.52 5.77
N LYS A 234 14.45 3.69 5.20
CA LYS A 234 14.81 5.03 5.69
C LYS A 234 13.63 5.98 5.56
N ASN A 235 13.79 7.22 6.01
CA ASN A 235 12.82 8.31 5.83
C ASN A 235 11.43 8.00 6.39
N ARG A 236 11.34 7.48 7.63
CA ARG A 236 10.04 7.25 8.27
C ARG A 236 9.25 8.53 8.40
N ARG A 237 8.02 8.48 7.93
CA ARG A 237 7.03 9.57 7.98
C ARG A 237 5.76 9.04 8.64
N THR A 238 5.20 9.82 9.56
CA THR A 238 3.96 9.45 10.26
C THR A 238 2.84 10.39 9.87
N TYR A 239 1.69 9.82 9.58
CA TYR A 239 0.46 10.53 9.29
C TYR A 239 -0.63 10.07 10.26
N ILE A 240 -1.56 10.96 10.54
CA ILE A 240 -2.84 10.60 11.16
C ILE A 240 -3.88 10.58 10.06
N GLY A 241 -4.51 9.42 9.87
CA GLY A 241 -5.53 9.20 8.87
C GLY A 241 -6.93 9.21 9.45
N VAL A 242 -7.90 9.52 8.59
CA VAL A 242 -9.33 9.28 8.80
C VAL A 242 -9.83 8.39 7.67
N ASN A 243 -10.51 7.31 8.02
CA ASN A 243 -11.17 6.45 7.03
C ASN A 243 -12.48 7.10 6.57
N MET A 244 -12.53 7.50 5.31
CA MET A 244 -13.68 8.21 4.74
C MET A 244 -14.68 7.27 4.08
N LYS A 245 -14.20 6.16 3.51
CA LYS A 245 -15.00 5.14 2.84
C LYS A 245 -14.33 3.79 2.94
N GLN A 246 -15.13 2.77 3.23
CA GLN A 246 -14.74 1.37 3.15
C GLN A 246 -15.32 0.80 1.86
N GLY A 247 -14.49 0.20 1.03
CA GLY A 247 -14.93 -0.61 -0.10
C GLY A 247 -15.65 -1.87 0.39
N GLY A 248 -16.65 -2.32 -0.35
CA GLY A 248 -17.44 -3.50 -0.03
C GLY A 248 -16.71 -4.80 -0.34
#